data_e849e7af8e33ec2b2ed83841543b8452
#
_entry.id   e849e7af8e33ec2b2ed83841543b8452
#
_cell.length_a   1.000
_cell.length_b   1.000
_cell.length_c   1.000
_cell.angle_alpha   90.00
_cell.angle_beta   90.00
_cell.angle_gamma   90.00
#
_symmetry.space_group_name_H-M   'P 1'
#
loop_
_entity.id
_entity.type
_entity.pdbx_description
1 polymer ?
#
loop_
_entity_poly.entity_id
_entity_poly.type
_entity_poly.pdbx_seq_one_letter_code
_entity_poly.pdbx_strand_id
1 'polypeptide(L)'
;MSFNTNSQFQLVLDSLKNLKGKTLILTHHNADIDAAASAIGLQLGLGQIGVEAKVGVCESFGRPTKKICEGREILVDPDCAEFENIILVETSVPEQLQSAKNLRADIVIDHHPPAALTEKARAVYIDESAKSCSQLVYKFLIGLGCKINPELAKILACGIVADSQHLRIAELPEFKIFVELLEAGITYEEAQKMIQTDIDKSELIATLRAASRMRIYKIADLVLVFTRVGSFEAQACRGLIRMGADIAIVVDEKKEEVRISSRAKPWIEKFGIDLSEIFKKVGQLIGGTGGGHPTAGSANGFNKKGMADAEDFILKSIAKKVGEPYKKLD
;
A
#
# COMPACT_ATOMS: atom_id res chain seq x y z
N MET A 1 -12.58 18.58 -18.86
CA MET A 1 -12.21 20.00 -18.64
C MET A 1 -10.75 20.00 -18.21
N SER A 2 -9.84 20.61 -18.98
CA SER A 2 -8.44 20.76 -18.54
C SER A 2 -8.42 21.80 -17.42
N PHE A 3 -8.31 21.36 -16.19
CA PHE A 3 -8.17 22.23 -15.04
C PHE A 3 -6.79 22.91 -15.10
N ASN A 4 -6.75 24.23 -14.96
CA ASN A 4 -5.50 24.98 -14.88
C ASN A 4 -4.89 24.71 -13.49
N THR A 5 -3.96 23.76 -13.40
CA THR A 5 -3.33 23.28 -12.17
C THR A 5 -2.76 24.41 -11.31
N ASN A 6 -2.30 25.49 -11.95
CA ASN A 6 -1.74 26.65 -11.25
C ASN A 6 -2.82 27.46 -10.50
N SER A 7 -4.02 27.60 -11.06
CA SER A 7 -5.12 28.32 -10.40
C SER A 7 -5.72 27.54 -9.24
N GLN A 8 -5.78 26.20 -9.35
CA GLN A 8 -6.24 25.33 -8.26
C GLN A 8 -5.25 25.30 -7.10
N PHE A 9 -3.94 25.22 -7.40
CA PHE A 9 -2.89 25.32 -6.38
C PHE A 9 -3.02 26.63 -5.58
N GLN A 10 -3.18 27.78 -6.29
CA GLN A 10 -3.33 29.07 -5.62
C GLN A 10 -4.60 29.13 -4.78
N LEU A 11 -5.72 28.60 -5.27
CA LEU A 11 -6.99 28.57 -4.52
C LEU A 11 -6.86 27.77 -3.21
N VAL A 12 -6.22 26.59 -3.25
CA VAL A 12 -5.97 25.80 -2.05
C VAL A 12 -4.99 26.52 -1.12
N LEU A 13 -3.92 27.09 -1.65
CA LEU A 13 -2.94 27.85 -0.88
C LEU A 13 -3.57 29.02 -0.12
N ASP A 14 -4.43 29.79 -0.80
CA ASP A 14 -5.14 30.92 -0.20
C ASP A 14 -6.18 30.43 0.82
N SER A 15 -6.82 29.29 0.57
CA SER A 15 -7.74 28.66 1.52
C SER A 15 -7.01 28.24 2.79
N LEU A 16 -5.84 27.62 2.69
CA LEU A 16 -5.01 27.22 3.84
C LEU A 16 -4.54 28.44 4.64
N LYS A 17 -4.13 29.54 4.00
CA LYS A 17 -3.72 30.79 4.65
C LYS A 17 -4.85 31.46 5.45
N ASN A 18 -6.09 31.28 5.02
CA ASN A 18 -7.26 31.97 5.59
C ASN A 18 -8.07 31.07 6.54
N LEU A 19 -7.58 29.89 6.90
CA LEU A 19 -8.22 29.01 7.88
C LEU A 19 -8.39 29.73 9.22
N LYS A 20 -9.59 29.62 9.79
CA LYS A 20 -9.93 30.14 11.12
C LYS A 20 -10.74 29.08 11.86
N GLY A 21 -10.54 29.00 13.17
CA GLY A 21 -11.22 28.02 14.00
C GLY A 21 -10.61 26.62 13.96
N LYS A 22 -11.30 25.68 14.58
CA LYS A 22 -10.85 24.29 14.69
C LYS A 22 -10.79 23.61 13.33
N THR A 23 -9.66 23.08 12.99
CA THR A 23 -9.44 22.40 11.71
C THR A 23 -9.16 20.91 11.90
N LEU A 24 -9.85 20.07 11.14
CA LEU A 24 -9.59 18.63 11.04
C LEU A 24 -8.90 18.34 9.71
N ILE A 25 -7.79 17.63 9.78
CA ILE A 25 -7.13 17.00 8.61
C ILE A 25 -7.48 15.54 8.67
N LEU A 26 -8.33 15.08 7.75
CA LEU A 26 -8.87 13.73 7.73
C LEU A 26 -8.32 12.95 6.54
N THR A 27 -8.02 11.66 6.77
CA THR A 27 -7.58 10.74 5.74
C THR A 27 -8.43 9.47 5.73
N HIS A 28 -8.20 8.56 4.78
CA HIS A 28 -8.99 7.37 4.54
C HIS A 28 -8.86 6.29 5.65
N HIS A 29 -9.78 5.33 5.66
CA HIS A 29 -9.68 4.15 6.54
C HIS A 29 -8.46 3.28 6.18
N ASN A 30 -7.90 2.60 7.19
CA ASN A 30 -6.66 1.86 7.04
C ASN A 30 -5.53 2.70 6.41
N ALA A 31 -5.47 3.98 6.78
CA ALA A 31 -4.52 4.94 6.23
C ALA A 31 -3.11 4.36 6.18
N ASP A 32 -2.49 4.48 5.04
CA ASP A 32 -1.14 4.02 4.79
C ASP A 32 -0.08 5.07 5.21
N ILE A 33 1.16 4.86 4.81
CA ILE A 33 2.26 5.71 5.23
C ILE A 33 2.15 7.10 4.61
N ASP A 34 1.76 7.21 3.34
CA ASP A 34 1.65 8.52 2.68
C ASP A 34 0.48 9.32 3.23
N ALA A 35 -0.67 8.68 3.46
CA ALA A 35 -1.83 9.30 4.09
C ALA A 35 -1.49 9.85 5.49
N ALA A 36 -0.82 9.06 6.34
CA ALA A 36 -0.39 9.49 7.66
C ALA A 36 0.66 10.62 7.60
N ALA A 37 1.65 10.49 6.71
CA ALA A 37 2.71 11.48 6.55
C ALA A 37 2.16 12.81 6.00
N SER A 38 1.24 12.76 5.05
CA SER A 38 0.57 13.92 4.48
C SER A 38 -0.25 14.66 5.52
N ALA A 39 -1.08 13.94 6.30
CA ALA A 39 -1.91 14.55 7.34
C ALA A 39 -1.06 15.17 8.45
N ILE A 40 -0.08 14.45 8.99
CA ILE A 40 0.80 14.93 10.05
C ILE A 40 1.71 16.06 9.53
N GLY A 41 2.26 15.92 8.32
CA GLY A 41 3.09 16.95 7.70
C GLY A 41 2.33 18.27 7.51
N LEU A 42 1.10 18.20 7.03
CA LEU A 42 0.24 19.37 6.88
C LEU A 42 -0.10 19.99 8.24
N GLN A 43 -0.42 19.19 9.26
CA GLN A 43 -0.66 19.68 10.63
C GLN A 43 0.53 20.45 11.17
N LEU A 44 1.74 19.87 11.08
CA LEU A 44 2.97 20.51 11.57
C LEU A 44 3.24 21.85 10.85
N GLY A 45 3.01 21.89 9.54
CA GLY A 45 3.18 23.11 8.77
C GLY A 45 2.14 24.18 9.08
N LEU A 46 0.87 23.81 9.18
CA LEU A 46 -0.21 24.73 9.57
C LEU A 46 0.02 25.33 10.97
N GLY A 47 0.56 24.54 11.90
CA GLY A 47 0.96 25.03 13.22
C GLY A 47 1.99 26.15 13.16
N GLN A 48 2.91 26.16 12.18
CA GLN A 48 3.90 27.25 12.02
C GLN A 48 3.28 28.59 11.60
N ILE A 49 2.12 28.56 10.98
CA ILE A 49 1.38 29.77 10.57
C ILE A 49 0.22 30.09 11.53
N GLY A 50 0.18 29.45 12.70
CA GLY A 50 -0.78 29.71 13.77
C GLY A 50 -2.16 29.07 13.57
N VAL A 51 -2.30 28.10 12.68
CA VAL A 51 -3.54 27.32 12.49
C VAL A 51 -3.52 26.11 13.39
N GLU A 52 -4.48 25.99 14.29
CA GLU A 52 -4.69 24.82 15.13
C GLU A 52 -5.41 23.74 14.31
N ALA A 53 -4.73 22.63 14.06
CA ALA A 53 -5.29 21.51 13.32
C ALA A 53 -5.09 20.19 14.06
N LYS A 54 -6.08 19.31 14.02
CA LYS A 54 -5.98 17.93 14.50
C LYS A 54 -5.98 16.96 13.32
N VAL A 55 -5.24 15.87 13.44
CA VAL A 55 -5.25 14.78 12.48
C VAL A 55 -6.30 13.77 12.88
N GLY A 56 -7.11 13.34 11.91
CA GLY A 56 -8.10 12.29 12.07
C GLY A 56 -7.94 11.18 11.04
N VAL A 57 -8.40 9.99 11.41
CA VAL A 57 -8.48 8.82 10.53
C VAL A 57 -9.81 8.13 10.72
N CYS A 58 -10.36 7.57 9.65
CA CYS A 58 -11.53 6.71 9.75
C CYS A 58 -11.08 5.27 10.09
N GLU A 59 -11.68 4.67 11.11
CA GLU A 59 -11.41 3.33 11.64
C GLU A 59 -9.99 3.12 12.20
N SER A 60 -8.94 3.21 11.38
CA SER A 60 -7.58 2.87 11.83
C SER A 60 -6.50 3.33 10.87
N PHE A 61 -5.28 3.32 11.37
CA PHE A 61 -4.06 3.36 10.56
C PHE A 61 -3.56 1.95 10.25
N GLY A 62 -2.97 1.77 9.08
CA GLY A 62 -2.27 0.56 8.72
C GLY A 62 -1.08 0.27 9.65
N ARG A 63 -0.73 -1.00 9.84
CA ARG A 63 0.41 -1.39 10.69
C ARG A 63 1.74 -0.65 10.37
N PRO A 64 2.06 -0.35 9.10
CA PRO A 64 3.31 0.35 8.75
C PRO A 64 3.40 1.77 9.30
N THR A 65 2.28 2.42 9.60
CA THR A 65 2.25 3.83 10.07
C THR A 65 2.55 3.99 11.55
N LYS A 66 2.62 2.89 12.32
CA LYS A 66 2.78 2.93 13.78
C LYS A 66 3.90 3.86 14.24
N LYS A 67 5.07 3.79 13.60
CA LYS A 67 6.24 4.60 13.99
C LYS A 67 6.04 6.09 13.68
N ILE A 68 5.32 6.42 12.61
CA ILE A 68 5.03 7.82 12.22
C ILE A 68 4.01 8.43 13.17
N CYS A 69 3.05 7.64 13.63
CA CYS A 69 1.99 8.08 14.55
C CYS A 69 2.42 8.08 16.02
N GLU A 70 3.55 7.47 16.38
CA GLU A 70 4.00 7.32 17.76
C GLU A 70 4.21 8.68 18.45
N GLY A 71 3.63 8.81 19.64
CA GLY A 71 3.70 10.05 20.44
C GLY A 71 2.85 11.22 19.93
N ARG A 72 1.97 10.99 18.93
CA ARG A 72 1.08 12.00 18.36
C ARG A 72 -0.38 11.76 18.75
N GLU A 73 -1.10 12.83 19.01
CA GLU A 73 -2.55 12.77 19.19
C GLU A 73 -3.22 12.64 17.82
N ILE A 74 -3.87 11.50 17.58
CA ILE A 74 -4.60 11.24 16.34
C ILE A 74 -6.01 10.78 16.72
N LEU A 75 -6.99 11.42 16.13
CA LEU A 75 -8.40 11.12 16.39
C LEU A 75 -8.82 9.94 15.49
N VAL A 76 -9.43 8.92 16.09
CA VAL A 76 -10.05 7.81 15.36
C VAL A 76 -11.55 8.06 15.32
N ASP A 77 -12.14 7.99 14.13
CA ASP A 77 -13.56 8.28 13.87
C ASP A 77 -14.04 9.59 14.52
N PRO A 78 -13.34 10.73 14.24
CA PRO A 78 -13.68 12.00 14.86
C PRO A 78 -15.11 12.44 14.51
N ASP A 79 -15.80 13.09 15.45
CA ASP A 79 -17.03 13.82 15.10
C ASP A 79 -16.67 15.07 14.29
N CYS A 80 -16.88 14.99 12.98
CA CYS A 80 -16.55 16.06 12.06
C CYS A 80 -17.35 17.36 12.34
N ALA A 81 -18.48 17.28 13.04
CA ALA A 81 -19.29 18.44 13.39
C ALA A 81 -18.64 19.34 14.46
N GLU A 82 -17.63 18.86 15.16
CA GLU A 82 -16.86 19.66 16.14
C GLU A 82 -15.83 20.60 15.48
N PHE A 83 -15.66 20.52 14.16
CA PHE A 83 -14.65 21.25 13.42
C PHE A 83 -15.29 22.21 12.42
N GLU A 84 -14.72 23.41 12.32
CA GLU A 84 -15.17 24.49 11.43
C GLU A 84 -14.62 24.32 10.02
N ASN A 85 -13.45 23.66 9.91
CA ASN A 85 -12.82 23.36 8.62
C ASN A 85 -12.41 21.89 8.56
N ILE A 86 -12.65 21.29 7.39
CA ILE A 86 -12.28 19.91 7.12
C ILE A 86 -11.42 19.86 5.87
N ILE A 87 -10.20 19.37 6.04
CA ILE A 87 -9.24 19.13 4.96
C ILE A 87 -9.12 17.64 4.74
N LEU A 88 -9.39 17.18 3.53
CA LEU A 88 -9.09 15.81 3.13
C LEU A 88 -7.72 15.74 2.48
N VAL A 89 -6.92 14.77 2.90
CA VAL A 89 -5.66 14.41 2.27
C VAL A 89 -5.66 12.94 1.89
N GLU A 90 -5.09 12.63 0.73
CA GLU A 90 -4.92 11.27 0.23
C GLU A 90 -6.23 10.52 -0.03
N THR A 91 -7.34 11.23 -0.11
CA THR A 91 -8.63 10.65 -0.51
C THR A 91 -9.63 11.69 -0.96
N SER A 92 -10.46 11.29 -1.93
CA SER A 92 -11.65 12.02 -2.36
C SER A 92 -12.86 11.10 -2.54
N VAL A 93 -12.74 9.83 -2.12
CA VAL A 93 -13.73 8.76 -2.27
C VAL A 93 -14.58 8.62 -1.01
N PRO A 94 -15.92 8.81 -1.06
CA PRO A 94 -16.79 8.71 0.12
C PRO A 94 -16.68 7.39 0.87
N GLU A 95 -16.59 6.27 0.14
CA GLU A 95 -16.54 4.93 0.71
C GLU A 95 -15.29 4.70 1.55
N GLN A 96 -14.21 5.44 1.28
CA GLN A 96 -12.98 5.39 2.07
C GLN A 96 -13.07 6.15 3.40
N LEU A 97 -14.10 6.95 3.59
CA LEU A 97 -14.33 7.68 4.84
C LEU A 97 -15.33 7.00 5.79
N GLN A 98 -15.86 5.82 5.44
CA GLN A 98 -16.71 5.00 6.30
C GLN A 98 -17.84 5.81 6.99
N SER A 99 -17.73 6.02 8.31
CA SER A 99 -18.70 6.80 9.09
C SER A 99 -18.85 8.24 8.63
N ALA A 100 -17.80 8.83 8.07
CA ALA A 100 -17.76 10.20 7.56
C ALA A 100 -18.07 10.35 6.06
N LYS A 101 -18.59 9.33 5.39
CA LYS A 101 -18.84 9.31 3.93
C LYS A 101 -19.73 10.44 3.39
N ASN A 102 -20.58 11.02 4.23
CA ASN A 102 -21.47 12.14 3.86
C ASN A 102 -20.89 13.52 4.19
N LEU A 103 -19.65 13.57 4.60
CA LEU A 103 -18.91 14.77 4.95
C LEU A 103 -18.88 15.75 3.76
N ARG A 104 -18.91 17.05 4.07
CA ARG A 104 -18.52 18.09 3.14
C ARG A 104 -17.13 18.60 3.51
N ALA A 105 -16.16 18.33 2.66
CA ALA A 105 -14.82 18.86 2.81
C ALA A 105 -14.75 20.34 2.40
N ASP A 106 -13.93 21.12 3.06
CA ASP A 106 -13.58 22.48 2.62
C ASP A 106 -12.42 22.44 1.63
N ILE A 107 -11.43 21.63 1.89
CA ILE A 107 -10.22 21.50 1.07
C ILE A 107 -9.96 20.03 0.79
N VAL A 108 -9.57 19.70 -0.43
CA VAL A 108 -9.09 18.37 -0.83
C VAL A 108 -7.72 18.50 -1.48
N ILE A 109 -6.75 17.72 -1.00
CA ILE A 109 -5.40 17.58 -1.56
C ILE A 109 -5.16 16.09 -1.79
N ASP A 110 -5.05 15.68 -3.05
CA ASP A 110 -4.96 14.27 -3.41
C ASP A 110 -4.12 14.07 -4.69
N HIS A 111 -3.57 12.89 -4.87
CA HIS A 111 -2.88 12.48 -6.09
C HIS A 111 -3.59 11.33 -6.83
N HIS A 112 -4.70 10.88 -6.31
CA HIS A 112 -5.57 9.91 -6.98
C HIS A 112 -6.56 10.58 -7.94
N PRO A 113 -7.17 9.83 -8.88
CA PRO A 113 -8.25 10.38 -9.71
C PRO A 113 -9.36 11.02 -8.88
N PRO A 114 -9.91 12.16 -9.30
CA PRO A 114 -10.94 12.87 -8.55
C PRO A 114 -12.20 12.02 -8.37
N ALA A 115 -12.80 12.07 -7.18
CA ALA A 115 -14.02 11.36 -6.83
C ALA A 115 -15.08 12.30 -6.24
N ALA A 116 -16.22 11.76 -5.82
CA ALA A 116 -17.43 12.52 -5.50
C ALA A 116 -17.26 13.62 -4.43
N LEU A 117 -16.29 13.49 -3.52
CA LEU A 117 -16.06 14.51 -2.49
C LEU A 117 -15.44 15.79 -3.05
N THR A 118 -14.79 15.73 -4.22
CA THR A 118 -14.23 16.92 -4.87
C THR A 118 -15.31 17.86 -5.40
N GLU A 119 -16.47 17.34 -5.78
CA GLU A 119 -17.56 18.15 -6.39
C GLU A 119 -18.16 19.18 -5.41
N LYS A 120 -18.08 18.88 -4.10
CA LYS A 120 -18.68 19.70 -3.04
C LYS A 120 -17.66 20.50 -2.23
N ALA A 121 -16.36 20.27 -2.46
CA ALA A 121 -15.31 20.96 -1.75
C ALA A 121 -15.13 22.40 -2.25
N ARG A 122 -14.76 23.32 -1.35
CA ARG A 122 -14.53 24.73 -1.67
C ARG A 122 -13.26 24.94 -2.48
N ALA A 123 -12.21 24.19 -2.16
CA ALA A 123 -10.93 24.23 -2.84
C ALA A 123 -10.40 22.80 -3.04
N VAL A 124 -9.96 22.50 -4.25
CA VAL A 124 -9.50 21.16 -4.63
C VAL A 124 -8.19 21.30 -5.40
N TYR A 125 -7.21 20.50 -5.00
CA TYR A 125 -5.99 20.29 -5.76
C TYR A 125 -5.73 18.80 -5.93
N ILE A 126 -5.74 18.36 -7.18
CA ILE A 126 -5.42 16.98 -7.56
C ILE A 126 -4.33 17.00 -8.61
N ASP A 127 -3.27 16.23 -8.37
CA ASP A 127 -2.15 16.06 -9.30
C ASP A 127 -1.83 14.57 -9.46
N GLU A 128 -2.50 13.91 -10.41
CA GLU A 128 -2.33 12.47 -10.70
C GLU A 128 -0.92 12.14 -11.23
N SER A 129 -0.11 13.12 -11.60
CA SER A 129 1.28 12.91 -11.97
C SER A 129 2.21 12.75 -10.77
N ALA A 130 1.78 13.25 -9.60
CA ALA A 130 2.52 13.14 -8.35
C ALA A 130 2.58 11.68 -7.88
N LYS A 131 3.71 11.25 -7.34
CA LYS A 131 3.89 9.88 -6.85
C LYS A 131 3.45 9.71 -5.40
N SER A 132 3.13 10.80 -4.70
CA SER A 132 2.64 10.81 -3.31
C SER A 132 1.92 12.11 -2.98
N CYS A 133 0.98 12.06 -2.06
CA CYS A 133 0.33 13.25 -1.53
C CYS A 133 1.30 14.06 -0.64
N SER A 134 2.25 13.42 0.03
CA SER A 134 3.30 14.08 0.82
C SER A 134 4.12 15.07 -0.01
N GLN A 135 4.38 14.80 -1.29
CA GLN A 135 5.03 15.80 -2.15
C GLN A 135 4.14 16.99 -2.48
N LEU A 136 2.82 16.80 -2.54
CA LEU A 136 1.87 17.89 -2.72
C LEU A 136 1.80 18.76 -1.47
N VAL A 137 1.72 18.12 -0.31
CA VAL A 137 1.79 18.80 1.00
C VAL A 137 3.08 19.61 1.10
N TYR A 138 4.24 19.03 0.74
CA TYR A 138 5.51 19.78 0.70
C TYR A 138 5.40 21.06 -0.12
N LYS A 139 4.86 20.98 -1.34
CA LYS A 139 4.69 22.16 -2.23
C LYS A 139 3.81 23.24 -1.57
N PHE A 140 2.73 22.84 -0.89
CA PHE A 140 1.88 23.78 -0.16
C PHE A 140 2.61 24.42 1.02
N LEU A 141 3.38 23.65 1.78
CA LEU A 141 4.12 24.18 2.93
C LEU A 141 5.19 25.20 2.50
N ILE A 142 5.88 24.97 1.39
CA ILE A 142 6.79 25.96 0.80
C ILE A 142 6.00 27.22 0.37
N GLY A 143 4.86 27.06 -0.29
CA GLY A 143 3.99 28.18 -0.68
C GLY A 143 3.41 28.98 0.50
N LEU A 144 3.25 28.34 1.65
CA LEU A 144 2.85 28.98 2.92
C LEU A 144 4.03 29.68 3.62
N GLY A 145 5.26 29.48 3.16
CA GLY A 145 6.46 30.04 3.79
C GLY A 145 6.89 29.24 5.04
N CYS A 146 6.43 28.00 5.19
CA CYS A 146 6.82 27.16 6.32
C CYS A 146 8.30 26.75 6.23
N LYS A 147 8.96 26.70 7.39
CA LYS A 147 10.32 26.17 7.48
C LYS A 147 10.28 24.65 7.54
N ILE A 148 10.96 23.98 6.62
CA ILE A 148 11.13 22.54 6.65
C ILE A 148 12.24 22.20 7.66
N ASN A 149 11.84 21.90 8.88
CA ASN A 149 12.75 21.43 9.93
C ASN A 149 12.97 19.91 9.83
N PRO A 150 13.96 19.32 10.52
CA PRO A 150 14.24 17.87 10.42
C PRO A 150 13.06 16.96 10.74
N GLU A 151 12.18 17.35 11.67
CA GLU A 151 10.99 16.56 12.01
C GLU A 151 10.00 16.50 10.82
N LEU A 152 9.65 17.67 10.31
CA LEU A 152 8.75 17.79 9.16
C LEU A 152 9.33 17.14 7.91
N ALA A 153 10.63 17.33 7.67
CA ALA A 153 11.33 16.67 6.57
C ALA A 153 11.26 15.15 6.66
N LYS A 154 11.48 14.60 7.85
CA LYS A 154 11.41 13.15 8.09
C LYS A 154 10.02 12.59 7.81
N ILE A 155 8.97 13.25 8.26
CA ILE A 155 7.58 12.83 8.05
C ILE A 155 7.26 12.83 6.55
N LEU A 156 7.50 13.93 5.84
CA LEU A 156 7.21 14.02 4.41
C LEU A 156 8.05 13.04 3.57
N ALA A 157 9.32 12.85 3.94
CA ALA A 157 10.19 11.86 3.30
C ALA A 157 9.65 10.44 3.44
N CYS A 158 9.02 10.09 4.56
CA CYS A 158 8.40 8.76 4.75
C CYS A 158 7.30 8.51 3.72
N GLY A 159 6.38 9.45 3.50
CA GLY A 159 5.32 9.32 2.50
C GLY A 159 5.90 9.20 1.08
N ILE A 160 6.80 10.11 0.71
CA ILE A 160 7.44 10.08 -0.61
C ILE A 160 8.16 8.74 -0.85
N VAL A 161 8.93 8.25 0.11
CA VAL A 161 9.66 6.97 -0.01
C VAL A 161 8.72 5.78 -0.08
N ALA A 162 7.62 5.79 0.67
CA ALA A 162 6.66 4.70 0.67
C ALA A 162 5.98 4.55 -0.69
N ASP A 163 5.37 5.60 -1.20
CA ASP A 163 4.57 5.57 -2.42
C ASP A 163 5.40 5.55 -3.69
N SER A 164 6.59 6.11 -3.67
CA SER A 164 7.54 5.96 -4.78
C SER A 164 8.24 4.60 -4.82
N GLN A 165 7.79 3.61 -4.04
CA GLN A 165 8.40 2.29 -3.93
C GLN A 165 9.90 2.36 -3.59
N HIS A 166 10.24 3.07 -2.53
CA HIS A 166 11.62 3.35 -2.13
C HIS A 166 12.41 4.12 -3.22
N LEU A 167 11.77 5.13 -3.81
CA LEU A 167 12.28 5.98 -4.91
C LEU A 167 12.50 5.23 -6.24
N ARG A 168 12.03 3.98 -6.37
CA ARG A 168 12.23 3.17 -7.58
C ARG A 168 11.44 3.70 -8.78
N ILE A 169 10.26 4.30 -8.55
CA ILE A 169 9.41 4.90 -9.58
C ILE A 169 9.41 6.43 -9.49
N ALA A 170 10.31 7.01 -8.68
CA ALA A 170 10.47 8.45 -8.56
C ALA A 170 11.04 9.02 -9.87
N GLU A 171 10.60 10.23 -10.20
CA GLU A 171 11.06 11.03 -11.32
C GLU A 171 11.76 12.30 -10.82
N LEU A 172 12.13 13.18 -11.73
CA LEU A 172 12.89 14.39 -11.36
C LEU A 172 12.21 15.28 -10.30
N PRO A 173 10.86 15.48 -10.31
CA PRO A 173 10.19 16.28 -9.27
C PRO A 173 10.38 15.69 -7.87
N GLU A 174 10.19 14.37 -7.70
CA GLU A 174 10.34 13.69 -6.42
C GLU A 174 11.77 13.76 -5.91
N PHE A 175 12.76 13.53 -6.79
CA PHE A 175 14.15 13.63 -6.42
C PHE A 175 14.55 15.04 -5.98
N LYS A 176 14.06 16.10 -6.65
CA LYS A 176 14.30 17.48 -6.23
C LYS A 176 13.79 17.76 -4.83
N ILE A 177 12.52 17.42 -4.56
CA ILE A 177 11.94 17.57 -3.23
C ILE A 177 12.72 16.75 -2.21
N PHE A 178 13.08 15.52 -2.57
CA PHE A 178 13.79 14.64 -1.64
C PHE A 178 15.18 15.19 -1.27
N VAL A 179 15.89 15.80 -2.22
CA VAL A 179 17.18 16.49 -1.94
C VAL A 179 16.97 17.63 -0.94
N GLU A 180 15.92 18.47 -1.12
CA GLU A 180 15.62 19.55 -0.18
C GLU A 180 15.28 19.04 1.23
N LEU A 181 14.60 17.87 1.32
CA LEU A 181 14.35 17.22 2.61
C LEU A 181 15.64 16.69 3.26
N LEU A 182 16.58 16.15 2.47
CA LEU A 182 17.90 15.75 2.98
C LEU A 182 18.71 16.97 3.47
N GLU A 183 18.66 18.09 2.76
CA GLU A 183 19.30 19.35 3.15
C GLU A 183 18.72 19.91 4.45
N ALA A 184 17.47 19.59 4.76
CA ALA A 184 16.83 19.92 6.04
C ALA A 184 17.39 19.10 7.22
N GLY A 185 18.33 18.19 6.99
CA GLY A 185 19.11 17.50 8.03
C GLY A 185 18.65 16.07 8.36
N ILE A 186 17.93 15.42 7.47
CA ILE A 186 17.59 14.00 7.58
C ILE A 186 18.42 13.14 6.65
N THR A 187 18.44 11.84 6.88
CA THR A 187 19.03 10.85 5.97
C THR A 187 17.95 9.96 5.35
N TYR A 188 18.25 9.39 4.17
CA TYR A 188 17.38 8.39 3.55
C TYR A 188 17.14 7.18 4.46
N GLU A 189 18.19 6.76 5.21
CA GLU A 189 18.10 5.65 6.14
C GLU A 189 17.09 5.91 7.27
N GLU A 190 17.02 7.15 7.78
CA GLU A 190 16.03 7.52 8.79
C GLU A 190 14.61 7.43 8.26
N ALA A 191 14.33 7.92 7.04
CA ALA A 191 13.04 7.76 6.39
C ALA A 191 12.70 6.28 6.19
N GLN A 192 13.64 5.47 5.70
CA GLN A 192 13.45 4.03 5.54
C GLN A 192 13.14 3.31 6.85
N LYS A 193 13.84 3.61 7.94
CA LYS A 193 13.60 3.00 9.26
C LYS A 193 12.19 3.30 9.79
N MET A 194 11.66 4.47 9.50
CA MET A 194 10.31 4.86 9.91
C MET A 194 9.23 4.03 9.20
N ILE A 195 9.42 3.71 7.93
CA ILE A 195 8.44 2.96 7.13
C ILE A 195 8.64 1.44 7.19
N GLN A 196 9.78 0.99 7.70
CA GLN A 196 10.01 -0.45 7.89
C GLN A 196 9.10 -1.00 8.98
N THR A 197 8.29 -1.96 8.61
CA THR A 197 7.63 -2.82 9.58
C THR A 197 8.64 -3.82 10.13
N ASP A 198 8.63 -4.02 11.44
CA ASP A 198 9.41 -5.07 12.05
C ASP A 198 8.95 -6.41 11.46
N ILE A 199 9.85 -7.06 10.71
CA ILE A 199 9.57 -8.38 10.17
C ILE A 199 9.54 -9.35 11.36
N ASP A 200 8.42 -10.04 11.53
CA ASP A 200 8.34 -11.13 12.52
C ASP A 200 9.44 -12.16 12.21
N LYS A 201 10.30 -12.42 13.19
CA LYS A 201 11.36 -13.43 13.04
C LYS A 201 10.81 -14.78 12.62
N SER A 202 9.58 -15.11 13.03
CA SER A 202 8.89 -16.33 12.62
C SER A 202 8.54 -16.33 11.14
N GLU A 203 8.14 -15.19 10.58
CA GLU A 203 7.90 -15.00 9.15
C GLU A 203 9.20 -15.17 8.34
N LEU A 204 10.29 -14.58 8.83
CA LEU A 204 11.60 -14.72 8.19
C LEU A 204 12.06 -16.17 8.19
N ILE A 205 11.95 -16.86 9.34
CA ILE A 205 12.30 -18.28 9.48
C ILE A 205 11.42 -19.15 8.57
N ALA A 206 10.12 -18.87 8.48
CA ALA A 206 9.22 -19.58 7.57
C ALA A 206 9.65 -19.43 6.12
N THR A 207 10.01 -18.22 5.70
CA THR A 207 10.52 -17.93 4.34
C THR A 207 11.82 -18.68 4.04
N LEU A 208 12.78 -18.68 4.98
CA LEU A 208 14.04 -19.42 4.83
C LEU A 208 13.82 -20.94 4.77
N ARG A 209 12.91 -21.48 5.60
CA ARG A 209 12.52 -22.88 5.53
C ARG A 209 11.80 -23.24 4.23
N ALA A 210 10.96 -22.33 3.71
CA ALA A 210 10.34 -22.49 2.42
C ALA A 210 11.38 -22.62 1.31
N ALA A 211 12.39 -21.75 1.31
CA ALA A 211 13.48 -21.78 0.34
C ALA A 211 14.32 -23.05 0.45
N SER A 212 14.64 -23.52 1.67
CA SER A 212 15.45 -24.75 1.88
C SER A 212 14.74 -26.04 1.48
N ARG A 213 13.42 -26.02 1.30
CA ARG A 213 12.59 -27.21 0.99
C ARG A 213 11.92 -27.14 -0.35
N MET A 214 12.20 -26.09 -1.12
CA MET A 214 11.53 -25.86 -2.39
C MET A 214 11.91 -26.90 -3.43
N ARG A 215 10.92 -27.28 -4.22
CA ARG A 215 11.10 -27.99 -5.48
C ARG A 215 10.90 -26.99 -6.60
N ILE A 216 11.82 -26.98 -7.53
CA ILE A 216 11.83 -26.02 -8.65
C ILE A 216 11.35 -26.75 -9.92
N TYR A 217 10.43 -26.13 -10.62
CA TYR A 217 9.94 -26.60 -11.91
C TYR A 217 10.18 -25.51 -12.95
N LYS A 218 10.60 -25.93 -14.13
CA LYS A 218 10.73 -25.06 -15.31
C LYS A 218 9.64 -25.42 -16.32
N ILE A 219 8.96 -24.41 -16.87
CA ILE A 219 7.97 -24.54 -17.94
C ILE A 219 8.29 -23.44 -18.94
N ALA A 220 8.89 -23.80 -20.08
CA ALA A 220 9.55 -22.85 -20.99
C ALA A 220 10.53 -21.94 -20.19
N ASP A 221 10.29 -20.64 -20.15
CA ASP A 221 11.09 -19.67 -19.39
C ASP A 221 10.53 -19.35 -18.00
N LEU A 222 9.40 -19.96 -17.61
CA LEU A 222 8.82 -19.79 -16.30
C LEU A 222 9.53 -20.67 -15.25
N VAL A 223 9.85 -20.06 -14.11
CA VAL A 223 10.35 -20.75 -12.92
C VAL A 223 9.22 -20.82 -11.88
N LEU A 224 8.74 -22.03 -11.64
CA LEU A 224 7.71 -22.32 -10.66
C LEU A 224 8.33 -23.02 -9.45
N VAL A 225 7.97 -22.57 -8.24
CA VAL A 225 8.47 -23.13 -6.98
C VAL A 225 7.32 -23.70 -6.18
N PHE A 226 7.50 -24.94 -5.69
CA PHE A 226 6.58 -25.62 -4.80
C PHE A 226 7.29 -25.95 -3.48
N THR A 227 6.68 -25.58 -2.31
CA THR A 227 7.31 -25.81 -1.01
C THR A 227 6.28 -25.95 0.11
N ARG A 228 6.76 -26.24 1.34
CA ARG A 228 5.93 -26.40 2.53
C ARG A 228 6.47 -25.60 3.71
N VAL A 229 5.56 -25.02 4.49
CA VAL A 229 5.81 -24.34 5.76
C VAL A 229 4.75 -24.75 6.79
N GLY A 230 4.93 -24.40 8.06
CA GLY A 230 3.92 -24.63 9.09
C GLY A 230 3.11 -23.38 9.44
N SER A 231 3.43 -22.25 8.84
CA SER A 231 2.75 -20.96 9.00
C SER A 231 3.35 -19.93 8.05
N PHE A 232 2.70 -18.78 7.86
CA PHE A 232 3.17 -17.66 7.03
C PHE A 232 3.32 -18.02 5.53
N GLU A 233 2.44 -18.87 5.01
CA GLU A 233 2.50 -19.35 3.63
C GLU A 233 2.44 -18.21 2.61
N ALA A 234 1.59 -17.20 2.84
CA ALA A 234 1.47 -16.06 1.92
C ALA A 234 2.74 -15.17 1.91
N GLN A 235 3.39 -15.02 3.06
CA GLN A 235 4.65 -14.30 3.20
C GLN A 235 5.80 -15.07 2.55
N ALA A 236 5.86 -16.39 2.78
CA ALA A 236 6.83 -17.26 2.13
C ALA A 236 6.70 -17.20 0.59
N CYS A 237 5.47 -17.19 0.04
CA CYS A 237 5.26 -16.97 -1.40
C CYS A 237 5.90 -15.65 -1.86
N ARG A 238 5.64 -14.54 -1.17
CA ARG A 238 6.23 -13.23 -1.52
C ARG A 238 7.75 -13.25 -1.47
N GLY A 239 8.32 -13.92 -0.45
CA GLY A 239 9.76 -14.10 -0.33
C GLY A 239 10.36 -14.86 -1.52
N LEU A 240 9.75 -15.96 -1.94
CA LEU A 240 10.20 -16.77 -3.08
C LEU A 240 10.08 -16.02 -4.42
N ILE A 241 9.03 -15.22 -4.62
CA ILE A 241 8.91 -14.34 -5.79
C ILE A 241 10.06 -13.32 -5.82
N ARG A 242 10.40 -12.71 -4.68
CA ARG A 242 11.56 -11.80 -4.57
C ARG A 242 12.89 -12.48 -4.83
N MET A 243 13.01 -13.77 -4.51
CA MET A 243 14.20 -14.59 -4.79
C MET A 243 14.34 -14.98 -6.27
N GLY A 244 13.31 -14.76 -7.10
CA GLY A 244 13.40 -14.99 -8.54
C GLY A 244 12.30 -15.87 -9.13
N ALA A 245 11.54 -16.60 -8.34
CA ALA A 245 10.43 -17.41 -8.84
C ALA A 245 9.42 -16.54 -9.60
N ASP A 246 8.84 -17.08 -10.67
CA ASP A 246 7.76 -16.44 -11.41
C ASP A 246 6.40 -16.82 -10.83
N ILE A 247 6.30 -18.04 -10.30
CA ILE A 247 5.14 -18.54 -9.58
C ILE A 247 5.65 -19.28 -8.33
N ALA A 248 5.16 -18.90 -7.16
CA ALA A 248 5.46 -19.58 -5.91
C ALA A 248 4.19 -20.18 -5.31
N ILE A 249 4.25 -21.43 -4.92
CA ILE A 249 3.16 -22.19 -4.28
C ILE A 249 3.68 -22.74 -2.97
N VAL A 250 3.03 -22.37 -1.89
CA VAL A 250 3.41 -22.72 -0.52
C VAL A 250 2.25 -23.40 0.18
N VAL A 251 2.51 -24.58 0.73
CA VAL A 251 1.54 -25.41 1.43
C VAL A 251 1.80 -25.38 2.92
N ASP A 252 0.76 -25.22 3.72
CA ASP A 252 0.71 -25.47 5.15
C ASP A 252 -0.18 -26.70 5.42
N GLU A 253 0.41 -27.77 5.95
CA GLU A 253 -0.32 -28.98 6.33
C GLU A 253 -0.39 -29.09 7.85
N LYS A 254 -1.52 -28.72 8.43
CA LYS A 254 -1.85 -28.97 9.84
C LYS A 254 -2.47 -30.37 10.02
N LYS A 255 -2.72 -30.78 11.29
CA LYS A 255 -3.24 -32.13 11.54
C LYS A 255 -4.51 -32.45 10.75
N GLU A 256 -5.42 -31.49 10.61
CA GLU A 256 -6.75 -31.69 10.00
C GLU A 256 -7.03 -30.75 8.81
N GLU A 257 -6.17 -29.79 8.54
CA GLU A 257 -6.39 -28.78 7.51
C GLU A 257 -5.17 -28.67 6.59
N VAL A 258 -5.44 -28.41 5.32
CA VAL A 258 -4.43 -28.05 4.32
C VAL A 258 -4.75 -26.63 3.85
N ARG A 259 -3.77 -25.74 3.87
CA ARG A 259 -3.83 -24.42 3.25
C ARG A 259 -2.78 -24.30 2.19
N ILE A 260 -3.16 -23.74 1.06
CA ILE A 260 -2.25 -23.50 -0.05
C ILE A 260 -2.36 -22.02 -0.40
N SER A 261 -1.23 -21.34 -0.45
CA SER A 261 -1.13 -19.98 -0.96
C SER A 261 -0.25 -19.96 -2.20
N SER A 262 -0.61 -19.11 -3.15
CA SER A 262 0.21 -18.86 -4.34
C SER A 262 0.35 -17.39 -4.61
N ARG A 263 1.48 -17.02 -5.21
CA ARG A 263 1.75 -15.70 -5.76
C ARG A 263 2.49 -15.85 -7.08
N ALA A 264 2.26 -14.90 -7.97
CA ALA A 264 2.96 -14.85 -9.24
C ALA A 264 3.34 -13.42 -9.61
N LYS A 265 4.33 -13.28 -10.48
CA LYS A 265 4.65 -12.01 -11.12
C LYS A 265 3.54 -11.63 -12.11
N PRO A 266 3.18 -10.33 -12.27
CA PRO A 266 2.08 -9.92 -13.17
C PRO A 266 2.23 -10.40 -14.61
N TRP A 267 3.45 -10.49 -15.12
CA TRP A 267 3.71 -10.84 -16.51
C TRP A 267 3.29 -12.27 -16.92
N ILE A 268 2.95 -13.15 -15.96
CA ILE A 268 2.40 -14.49 -16.29
C ILE A 268 1.06 -14.42 -17.02
N GLU A 269 0.31 -13.32 -16.85
CA GLU A 269 -0.99 -13.11 -17.46
C GLU A 269 -0.92 -13.13 -19.00
N LYS A 270 0.23 -12.77 -19.57
CA LYS A 270 0.47 -12.88 -21.03
C LYS A 270 0.31 -14.31 -21.58
N PHE A 271 0.45 -15.33 -20.73
CA PHE A 271 0.21 -16.74 -21.09
C PHE A 271 -1.24 -17.17 -20.84
N GLY A 272 -2.11 -16.27 -20.42
CA GLY A 272 -3.49 -16.59 -20.02
C GLY A 272 -3.56 -17.41 -18.73
N ILE A 273 -2.53 -17.34 -17.88
CA ILE A 273 -2.52 -17.99 -16.57
C ILE A 273 -3.32 -17.11 -15.59
N ASP A 274 -4.34 -17.71 -14.97
CA ASP A 274 -5.14 -17.11 -13.92
C ASP A 274 -5.13 -18.05 -12.70
N LEU A 275 -4.43 -17.65 -11.64
CA LEU A 275 -4.34 -18.45 -10.42
C LEU A 275 -5.68 -18.58 -9.71
N SER A 276 -6.59 -17.60 -9.84
CA SER A 276 -7.91 -17.68 -9.21
C SER A 276 -8.71 -18.87 -9.73
N GLU A 277 -8.70 -19.09 -11.03
CA GLU A 277 -9.40 -20.21 -11.66
C GLU A 277 -8.75 -21.56 -11.30
N ILE A 278 -7.42 -21.62 -11.36
CA ILE A 278 -6.67 -22.84 -10.97
C ILE A 278 -7.00 -23.21 -9.52
N PHE A 279 -6.98 -22.24 -8.62
CA PHE A 279 -7.18 -22.48 -7.19
C PHE A 279 -8.62 -22.80 -6.81
N LYS A 280 -9.63 -22.39 -7.60
CA LYS A 280 -11.01 -22.93 -7.46
C LYS A 280 -11.04 -24.45 -7.58
N LYS A 281 -10.33 -24.98 -8.56
CA LYS A 281 -10.25 -26.44 -8.75
C LYS A 281 -9.38 -27.12 -7.71
N VAL A 282 -8.26 -26.51 -7.34
CA VAL A 282 -7.38 -26.98 -6.25
C VAL A 282 -8.17 -27.14 -4.94
N GLY A 283 -9.02 -26.16 -4.58
CA GLY A 283 -9.88 -26.23 -3.42
C GLY A 283 -10.77 -27.48 -3.41
N GLN A 284 -11.36 -27.83 -4.57
CA GLN A 284 -12.19 -29.03 -4.70
C GLN A 284 -11.35 -30.31 -4.49
N LEU A 285 -10.13 -30.39 -5.06
CA LEU A 285 -9.24 -31.55 -4.93
C LEU A 285 -8.81 -31.83 -3.50
N ILE A 286 -8.60 -30.77 -2.72
CA ILE A 286 -8.26 -30.89 -1.30
C ILE A 286 -9.48 -30.95 -0.37
N GLY A 287 -10.69 -31.12 -0.90
CA GLY A 287 -11.91 -31.26 -0.12
C GLY A 287 -12.32 -29.97 0.59
N GLY A 288 -12.25 -28.84 -0.10
CA GLY A 288 -12.60 -27.53 0.46
C GLY A 288 -12.91 -26.50 -0.62
N THR A 289 -12.44 -25.27 -0.41
CA THR A 289 -12.69 -24.11 -1.29
C THR A 289 -11.39 -23.43 -1.69
N GLY A 290 -11.42 -22.72 -2.81
CA GLY A 290 -10.28 -21.94 -3.29
C GLY A 290 -10.72 -20.82 -4.23
N GLY A 291 -9.80 -19.90 -4.53
CA GLY A 291 -9.99 -18.76 -5.41
C GLY A 291 -8.89 -17.72 -5.23
N GLY A 292 -9.19 -16.48 -5.60
CA GLY A 292 -8.25 -15.36 -5.46
C GLY A 292 -8.31 -14.37 -6.60
N HIS A 293 -7.15 -13.89 -7.01
CA HIS A 293 -6.92 -12.98 -8.13
C HIS A 293 -6.03 -13.66 -9.20
N PRO A 294 -5.93 -13.13 -10.42
CA PRO A 294 -5.09 -13.73 -11.48
C PRO A 294 -3.66 -14.04 -11.05
N THR A 295 -3.04 -13.20 -10.22
CA THR A 295 -1.66 -13.37 -9.72
C THR A 295 -1.55 -13.87 -8.28
N ALA A 296 -2.67 -14.20 -7.62
CA ALA A 296 -2.69 -14.58 -6.21
C ALA A 296 -3.84 -15.55 -5.92
N GLY A 297 -3.54 -16.84 -5.83
CA GLY A 297 -4.53 -17.87 -5.49
C GLY A 297 -4.35 -18.40 -4.08
N SER A 298 -5.44 -18.90 -3.49
CA SER A 298 -5.41 -19.64 -2.23
C SER A 298 -6.48 -20.73 -2.21
N ALA A 299 -6.23 -21.79 -1.45
CA ALA A 299 -7.20 -22.85 -1.21
C ALA A 299 -7.05 -23.39 0.22
N ASN A 300 -8.19 -23.75 0.81
CA ASN A 300 -8.26 -24.41 2.11
C ASN A 300 -9.10 -25.67 1.98
N GLY A 301 -8.68 -26.75 2.64
CA GLY A 301 -9.43 -28.01 2.62
C GLY A 301 -8.96 -29.00 3.68
N PHE A 302 -9.58 -30.17 3.72
CA PHE A 302 -9.34 -31.18 4.76
C PHE A 302 -8.82 -32.51 4.19
N ASN A 303 -8.74 -32.63 2.86
CA ASN A 303 -8.27 -33.86 2.20
C ASN A 303 -6.78 -33.76 1.85
N LYS A 304 -5.91 -34.20 2.76
CA LYS A 304 -4.46 -34.25 2.51
C LYS A 304 -4.05 -35.19 1.36
N LYS A 305 -4.81 -36.26 1.16
CA LYS A 305 -4.51 -37.22 0.07
C LYS A 305 -4.66 -36.56 -1.31
N GLY A 306 -5.52 -35.55 -1.43
CA GLY A 306 -5.69 -34.78 -2.65
C GLY A 306 -4.54 -33.84 -3.01
N MET A 307 -3.52 -33.71 -2.11
CA MET A 307 -2.38 -32.80 -2.36
C MET A 307 -1.54 -33.18 -3.56
N ALA A 308 -1.31 -34.46 -3.79
CA ALA A 308 -0.54 -34.92 -4.96
C ALA A 308 -1.29 -34.59 -6.28
N ASP A 309 -2.60 -34.79 -6.28
CA ASP A 309 -3.46 -34.48 -7.41
C ASP A 309 -3.54 -32.96 -7.63
N ALA A 310 -3.59 -32.18 -6.54
CA ALA A 310 -3.59 -30.72 -6.60
C ALA A 310 -2.29 -30.16 -7.19
N GLU A 311 -1.14 -30.69 -6.77
CA GLU A 311 0.17 -30.29 -7.32
C GLU A 311 0.27 -30.63 -8.82
N ASP A 312 -0.07 -31.88 -9.21
CA ASP A 312 -0.06 -32.31 -10.59
C ASP A 312 -1.02 -31.47 -11.44
N PHE A 313 -2.22 -31.19 -10.92
CA PHE A 313 -3.20 -30.34 -11.60
C PHE A 313 -2.67 -28.92 -11.84
N ILE A 314 -2.02 -28.30 -10.84
CA ILE A 314 -1.43 -26.96 -10.99
C ILE A 314 -0.37 -26.98 -12.08
N LEU A 315 0.57 -27.91 -12.03
CA LEU A 315 1.66 -28.02 -13.00
C LEU A 315 1.14 -28.25 -14.43
N LYS A 316 0.19 -29.17 -14.61
CA LYS A 316 -0.43 -29.45 -15.91
C LYS A 316 -1.25 -28.27 -16.43
N SER A 317 -1.98 -27.57 -15.56
CA SER A 317 -2.77 -26.42 -15.96
C SER A 317 -1.89 -25.28 -16.47
N ILE A 318 -0.79 -24.98 -15.78
CA ILE A 318 0.16 -23.95 -16.20
C ILE A 318 0.89 -24.39 -17.48
N ALA A 319 1.38 -25.65 -17.56
CA ALA A 319 2.02 -26.21 -18.74
C ALA A 319 1.14 -26.13 -19.97
N LYS A 320 -0.16 -26.45 -19.85
CA LYS A 320 -1.14 -26.34 -20.93
C LYS A 320 -1.33 -24.91 -21.42
N LYS A 321 -1.33 -23.92 -20.50
CA LYS A 321 -1.47 -22.49 -20.86
C LYS A 321 -0.23 -21.95 -21.56
N VAL A 322 0.96 -22.40 -21.14
CA VAL A 322 2.24 -22.04 -21.76
C VAL A 322 2.47 -22.76 -23.09
N GLY A 323 1.89 -23.94 -23.26
CA GLY A 323 2.08 -24.79 -24.45
C GLY A 323 3.33 -25.68 -24.38
N GLU A 324 3.99 -25.79 -23.22
CA GLU A 324 5.24 -26.53 -23.01
C GLU A 324 5.13 -27.46 -21.81
N PRO A 325 5.77 -28.64 -21.81
CA PRO A 325 5.79 -29.52 -20.65
C PRO A 325 6.59 -28.93 -19.50
N TYR A 326 6.21 -29.29 -18.28
CA TYR A 326 7.02 -28.94 -17.11
C TYR A 326 8.17 -29.94 -16.92
N LYS A 327 9.30 -29.42 -16.43
CA LYS A 327 10.47 -30.20 -16.02
C LYS A 327 10.82 -29.85 -14.58
N LYS A 328 10.94 -30.83 -13.70
CA LYS A 328 11.51 -30.65 -12.38
C LYS A 328 13.01 -30.41 -12.50
N LEU A 329 13.49 -29.40 -11.82
CA LEU A 329 14.91 -29.13 -11.62
C LEU A 329 15.30 -29.70 -10.25
N ASP A 330 16.37 -30.39 -10.15
CA ASP A 330 16.85 -30.99 -8.89
C ASP A 330 17.45 -29.95 -7.96
#